data_4a0ff9f31bb1f36f03b6157b733e6330
#
_entry.id   4a0ff9f31bb1f36f03b6157b733e6330
#
_cell.length_a   1.000
_cell.length_b   1.000
_cell.length_c   1.000
_cell.angle_alpha   90.00
_cell.angle_beta   90.00
_cell.angle_gamma   90.00
#
_symmetry.space_group_name_H-M   'P 1'
#
loop_
_entity.id
_entity.type
_entity.pdbx_description
1 polymer ?
#
loop_
_entity_poly.entity_id
_entity_poly.type
_entity_poly.pdbx_seq_one_letter_code
_entity_poly.pdbx_strand_id
1 'polypeptide(L)'
;AKFKRNLVIQNLEDNKYISKEQLKNFKDSKIILKRRKIEILNEANSYTEEVRRSIKEKYGFKKLYSEGLSIRTPLNVNYQIQAIVSLRNGIEAYDRRHGWRGPITNKTKNSNWREIIKNLKIDPTLNWNKAEILSISESGIDFKTLKGSKGSIPLKKLKWAISKNKNIFTKFKIGDIIFVKRENNIWDLKQYPKVNGGIVVIDPYTGNVKALVGGFNFKSSEFNRVTQAKRQPGSAFKPIVYAAALENGYSPNSIVLDAPFVESQGVGLKDWKPENYGKKFYGPSTLRKGIEYSRNLMTVRIAKILGLEEILKLSKKLNIYDEIPELLSFSL
;
A
#
# COMPACT_ATOMS: atom_id res chain seq x y z
N ALA A 1 -38.96 -19.06 -11.67
CA ALA A 1 -39.24 -17.71 -12.15
C ALA A 1 -40.38 -17.68 -13.18
N LYS A 2 -40.27 -18.48 -14.30
CA LYS A 2 -41.26 -18.47 -15.39
C LYS A 2 -42.69 -18.79 -14.90
N PHE A 3 -42.83 -19.81 -14.05
CA PHE A 3 -44.11 -20.20 -13.46
C PHE A 3 -44.76 -19.04 -12.66
N LYS A 4 -44.02 -18.43 -11.72
CA LYS A 4 -44.55 -17.31 -10.92
C LYS A 4 -44.91 -16.12 -11.80
N ARG A 5 -44.10 -15.77 -12.80
CA ARG A 5 -44.45 -14.72 -13.78
C ARG A 5 -45.76 -15.01 -14.51
N ASN A 6 -45.90 -16.24 -15.04
CA ASN A 6 -47.07 -16.61 -15.82
C ASN A 6 -48.36 -16.63 -14.98
N LEU A 7 -48.24 -16.97 -13.68
CA LEU A 7 -49.34 -16.86 -12.74
C LEU A 7 -49.82 -15.39 -12.55
N VAL A 8 -48.81 -14.47 -12.36
CA VAL A 8 -49.14 -13.05 -12.26
C VAL A 8 -49.79 -12.50 -13.53
N ILE A 9 -49.26 -12.88 -14.70
CA ILE A 9 -49.82 -12.46 -16.00
C ILE A 9 -51.24 -13.02 -16.18
N GLN A 10 -51.50 -14.25 -15.74
CA GLN A 10 -52.88 -14.82 -15.76
C GLN A 10 -53.82 -14.01 -14.87
N ASN A 11 -53.41 -13.73 -13.62
CA ASN A 11 -54.19 -12.91 -12.70
C ASN A 11 -54.51 -11.52 -13.26
N LEU A 12 -53.60 -10.91 -14.03
CA LEU A 12 -53.85 -9.62 -14.69
C LEU A 12 -54.91 -9.73 -15.77
N GLU A 13 -54.96 -10.83 -16.51
CA GLU A 13 -56.01 -11.08 -17.50
C GLU A 13 -57.34 -11.40 -16.81
N ASP A 14 -57.35 -12.27 -15.80
CA ASP A 14 -58.56 -12.65 -15.05
C ASP A 14 -59.26 -11.41 -14.43
N ASN A 15 -58.45 -10.44 -14.00
CA ASN A 15 -58.95 -9.14 -13.46
C ASN A 15 -59.12 -8.06 -14.53
N LYS A 16 -59.05 -8.39 -15.82
CA LYS A 16 -59.27 -7.49 -16.97
C LYS A 16 -58.30 -6.30 -17.08
N TYR A 17 -57.11 -6.39 -16.50
CA TYR A 17 -56.04 -5.39 -16.66
C TYR A 17 -55.29 -5.52 -17.99
N ILE A 18 -55.33 -6.71 -18.61
CA ILE A 18 -54.72 -6.98 -19.93
C ILE A 18 -55.68 -7.84 -20.77
N SER A 19 -55.56 -7.74 -22.11
CA SER A 19 -56.35 -8.54 -23.05
C SER A 19 -55.80 -9.98 -23.17
N LYS A 20 -56.64 -10.91 -23.70
CA LYS A 20 -56.21 -12.26 -24.01
C LYS A 20 -55.03 -12.35 -25.00
N GLU A 21 -54.98 -11.40 -25.95
CA GLU A 21 -53.87 -11.28 -26.87
C GLU A 21 -52.56 -10.88 -26.17
N GLN A 22 -52.65 -9.88 -25.29
CA GLN A 22 -51.52 -9.44 -24.43
C GLN A 22 -51.07 -10.57 -23.49
N LEU A 23 -52.00 -11.34 -22.91
CA LEU A 23 -51.68 -12.52 -22.11
C LEU A 23 -50.77 -13.48 -22.87
N LYS A 24 -51.12 -13.84 -24.11
CA LYS A 24 -50.37 -14.74 -24.93
C LYS A 24 -48.95 -14.19 -25.20
N ASN A 25 -48.88 -12.94 -25.67
CA ASN A 25 -47.63 -12.27 -25.98
C ASN A 25 -46.70 -12.19 -24.76
N PHE A 26 -47.22 -11.88 -23.58
CA PHE A 26 -46.41 -11.77 -22.34
C PHE A 26 -45.93 -13.15 -21.84
N LYS A 27 -46.77 -14.20 -21.96
CA LYS A 27 -46.37 -15.58 -21.62
C LYS A 27 -45.25 -16.10 -22.52
N ASP A 28 -45.27 -15.75 -23.81
CA ASP A 28 -44.28 -16.18 -24.81
C ASP A 28 -42.99 -15.34 -24.75
N SER A 29 -43.03 -14.16 -24.13
CA SER A 29 -41.85 -13.32 -24.01
C SER A 29 -40.75 -13.96 -23.16
N LYS A 30 -39.50 -13.75 -23.53
CA LYS A 30 -38.33 -14.19 -22.74
C LYS A 30 -38.18 -13.32 -21.48
N ILE A 31 -37.85 -13.97 -20.36
CA ILE A 31 -37.48 -13.22 -19.14
C ILE A 31 -36.08 -12.64 -19.34
N ILE A 32 -36.00 -11.33 -19.44
CA ILE A 32 -34.74 -10.61 -19.55
C ILE A 32 -34.25 -10.26 -18.14
N LEU A 33 -33.20 -10.94 -17.70
CA LEU A 33 -32.57 -10.62 -16.42
C LEU A 33 -31.55 -9.49 -16.63
N LYS A 34 -31.88 -8.30 -16.17
CA LYS A 34 -30.90 -7.21 -16.02
C LYS A 34 -30.11 -7.49 -14.73
N ARG A 35 -28.93 -8.07 -14.86
CA ARG A 35 -27.99 -8.13 -13.74
C ARG A 35 -27.55 -6.70 -13.42
N ARG A 36 -27.72 -6.26 -12.18
CA ARG A 36 -27.12 -5.02 -11.70
C ARG A 36 -25.61 -5.16 -11.89
N LYS A 37 -25.02 -4.36 -12.75
CA LYS A 37 -23.57 -4.25 -12.81
C LYS A 37 -23.10 -3.59 -11.51
N ILE A 38 -22.46 -4.35 -10.66
CA ILE A 38 -21.73 -3.80 -9.52
C ILE A 38 -20.40 -3.32 -10.11
N GLU A 39 -20.22 -2.01 -10.16
CA GLU A 39 -18.93 -1.44 -10.52
C GLU A 39 -18.00 -1.57 -9.31
N ILE A 40 -16.99 -2.42 -9.43
CA ILE A 40 -15.96 -2.61 -8.42
C ILE A 40 -14.70 -1.90 -8.89
N LEU A 41 -14.28 -0.88 -8.15
CA LEU A 41 -13.01 -0.23 -8.34
C LEU A 41 -11.92 -1.06 -7.61
N ASN A 42 -11.28 -1.97 -8.33
CA ASN A 42 -10.26 -2.85 -7.77
C ASN A 42 -9.06 -2.09 -7.18
N GLU A 43 -8.77 -0.91 -7.68
CA GLU A 43 -7.74 -0.01 -7.19
C GLU A 43 -8.04 0.52 -5.78
N ALA A 44 -9.30 0.55 -5.38
CA ALA A 44 -9.73 1.05 -4.07
C ALA A 44 -9.90 -0.04 -3.00
N ASN A 45 -9.49 -1.27 -3.23
CA ASN A 45 -9.71 -2.38 -2.30
C ASN A 45 -9.25 -2.08 -0.86
N SER A 46 -8.03 -1.53 -0.67
CA SER A 46 -7.54 -1.16 0.67
C SER A 46 -8.38 -0.07 1.33
N TYR A 47 -8.81 0.92 0.55
CA TYR A 47 -9.66 2.01 1.02
C TYR A 47 -11.05 1.48 1.43
N THR A 48 -11.67 0.70 0.54
CA THR A 48 -13.01 0.13 0.78
C THR A 48 -13.02 -0.81 1.99
N GLU A 49 -11.99 -1.61 2.16
CA GLU A 49 -11.86 -2.51 3.31
C GLU A 49 -11.68 -1.72 4.62
N GLU A 50 -10.97 -0.61 4.60
CA GLU A 50 -10.84 0.26 5.77
C GLU A 50 -12.20 0.90 6.15
N VAL A 51 -12.92 1.41 5.16
CA VAL A 51 -14.29 1.92 5.36
C VAL A 51 -15.20 0.83 5.93
N ARG A 52 -15.14 -0.39 5.38
CA ARG A 52 -15.92 -1.52 5.87
C ARG A 52 -15.61 -1.83 7.34
N ARG A 53 -14.34 -1.82 7.74
CA ARG A 53 -13.92 -2.04 9.15
C ARG A 53 -14.45 -0.96 10.06
N SER A 54 -14.27 0.30 9.71
CA SER A 54 -14.75 1.44 10.50
C SER A 54 -16.27 1.44 10.66
N ILE A 55 -17.00 1.12 9.61
CA ILE A 55 -18.47 1.04 9.67
C ILE A 55 -18.92 -0.16 10.51
N LYS A 56 -18.26 -1.32 10.36
CA LYS A 56 -18.53 -2.50 11.18
C LYS A 56 -18.32 -2.22 12.67
N GLU A 57 -17.21 -1.55 13.01
CA GLU A 57 -16.87 -1.18 14.39
C GLU A 57 -17.91 -0.21 14.95
N LYS A 58 -18.29 0.82 14.22
CA LYS A 58 -19.21 1.85 14.67
C LYS A 58 -20.67 1.41 14.74
N TYR A 59 -21.13 0.58 13.80
CA TYR A 59 -22.54 0.25 13.62
C TYR A 59 -22.88 -1.23 13.79
N GLY A 60 -21.86 -2.09 13.87
CA GLY A 60 -22.01 -3.53 14.00
C GLY A 60 -22.23 -4.27 12.66
N PHE A 61 -22.11 -5.59 12.73
CA PHE A 61 -22.18 -6.49 11.57
C PHE A 61 -23.58 -6.47 10.90
N LYS A 62 -24.64 -6.57 11.71
CA LYS A 62 -26.02 -6.65 11.23
C LYS A 62 -26.38 -5.41 10.40
N LYS A 63 -26.05 -4.22 10.92
CA LYS A 63 -26.36 -2.95 10.26
C LYS A 63 -25.63 -2.81 8.93
N LEU A 64 -24.34 -3.21 8.91
CA LEU A 64 -23.53 -3.15 7.71
C LEU A 64 -24.04 -4.05 6.56
N TYR A 65 -24.52 -5.27 6.88
CA TYR A 65 -24.82 -6.26 5.84
C TYR A 65 -26.31 -6.49 5.59
N SER A 66 -27.20 -6.07 6.50
CA SER A 66 -28.62 -6.41 6.44
C SER A 66 -29.57 -5.20 6.37
N GLU A 67 -29.13 -3.99 6.69
CA GLU A 67 -29.99 -2.83 6.82
C GLU A 67 -29.86 -1.79 5.68
N GLY A 68 -29.13 -2.10 4.60
CA GLY A 68 -29.12 -1.30 3.37
C GLY A 68 -28.45 0.07 3.52
N LEU A 69 -27.30 0.16 4.19
CA LEU A 69 -26.55 1.41 4.36
C LEU A 69 -26.06 1.98 3.03
N SER A 70 -26.16 3.30 2.87
CA SER A 70 -25.49 4.07 1.83
C SER A 70 -24.33 4.83 2.45
N ILE A 71 -23.10 4.51 2.02
CA ILE A 71 -21.86 5.06 2.57
C ILE A 71 -21.20 5.93 1.50
N ARG A 72 -21.04 7.23 1.81
CA ARG A 72 -20.28 8.17 0.97
C ARG A 72 -18.93 8.45 1.60
N THR A 73 -17.90 8.47 0.78
CA THR A 73 -16.51 8.71 1.22
C THR A 73 -15.88 9.83 0.40
N PRO A 74 -14.85 10.51 0.93
CA PRO A 74 -14.11 11.55 0.21
C PRO A 74 -13.09 10.99 -0.79
N LEU A 75 -13.13 9.69 -1.09
CA LEU A 75 -12.23 9.04 -2.04
C LEU A 75 -12.19 9.81 -3.37
N ASN A 76 -10.99 10.13 -3.85
CA ASN A 76 -10.76 10.64 -5.19
C ASN A 76 -10.11 9.53 -6.04
N VAL A 77 -10.82 9.09 -7.08
CA VAL A 77 -10.40 7.96 -7.92
C VAL A 77 -9.04 8.23 -8.59
N ASN A 78 -8.80 9.46 -9.07
CA ASN A 78 -7.54 9.79 -9.72
C ASN A 78 -6.37 9.75 -8.74
N TYR A 79 -6.54 10.31 -7.53
CA TYR A 79 -5.52 10.23 -6.48
C TYR A 79 -5.29 8.79 -6.04
N GLN A 80 -6.34 7.96 -5.96
CA GLN A 80 -6.21 6.55 -5.62
C GLN A 80 -5.38 5.78 -6.65
N ILE A 81 -5.63 6.00 -7.94
CA ILE A 81 -4.86 5.38 -9.03
C ILE A 81 -3.39 5.85 -8.97
N GLN A 82 -3.15 7.15 -8.81
CA GLN A 82 -1.80 7.68 -8.72
C GLN A 82 -1.06 7.16 -7.48
N ALA A 83 -1.74 7.07 -6.34
CA ALA A 83 -1.16 6.54 -5.10
C ALA A 83 -0.71 5.07 -5.27
N ILE A 84 -1.55 4.22 -5.89
CA ILE A 84 -1.18 2.80 -6.10
C ILE A 84 -0.02 2.66 -7.09
N VAL A 85 0.01 3.45 -8.15
CA VAL A 85 1.11 3.47 -9.13
C VAL A 85 2.40 3.93 -8.46
N SER A 86 2.37 5.03 -7.70
CA SER A 86 3.53 5.59 -7.00
C SER A 86 4.09 4.63 -5.97
N LEU A 87 3.23 4.02 -5.13
CA LEU A 87 3.65 3.04 -4.14
C LEU A 87 4.31 1.82 -4.79
N ARG A 88 3.68 1.26 -5.83
CA ARG A 88 4.21 0.10 -6.56
C ARG A 88 5.54 0.39 -7.22
N ASN A 89 5.67 1.53 -7.87
CA ASN A 89 6.93 1.95 -8.51
C ASN A 89 8.04 2.12 -7.48
N GLY A 90 7.76 2.75 -6.34
CA GLY A 90 8.72 2.91 -5.25
C GLY A 90 9.19 1.57 -4.67
N ILE A 91 8.25 0.66 -4.40
CA ILE A 91 8.55 -0.68 -3.88
C ILE A 91 9.33 -1.52 -4.92
N GLU A 92 8.93 -1.51 -6.19
CA GLU A 92 9.66 -2.20 -7.27
C GLU A 92 11.07 -1.64 -7.45
N ALA A 93 11.24 -0.32 -7.42
CA ALA A 93 12.55 0.31 -7.54
C ALA A 93 13.47 -0.05 -6.36
N TYR A 94 12.94 -0.08 -5.14
CA TYR A 94 13.68 -0.53 -3.96
C TYR A 94 14.08 -2.00 -4.09
N ASP A 95 13.14 -2.87 -4.42
CA ASP A 95 13.36 -4.31 -4.52
C ASP A 95 14.38 -4.68 -5.61
N ARG A 96 14.37 -3.97 -6.75
CA ARG A 96 15.34 -4.12 -7.83
C ARG A 96 16.77 -3.78 -7.42
N ARG A 97 16.97 -2.80 -6.52
CA ARG A 97 18.32 -2.49 -5.98
C ARG A 97 18.92 -3.64 -5.19
N HIS A 98 18.09 -4.54 -4.68
CA HIS A 98 18.52 -5.76 -3.98
C HIS A 98 18.71 -6.97 -4.91
N GLY A 99 18.51 -6.78 -6.21
CA GLY A 99 18.79 -7.74 -7.25
C GLY A 99 17.71 -8.80 -7.49
N TRP A 100 17.97 -9.63 -8.47
CA TRP A 100 17.09 -10.70 -8.91
C TRP A 100 17.21 -11.94 -8.01
N ARG A 101 16.06 -12.49 -7.59
CA ARG A 101 16.00 -13.66 -6.71
C ARG A 101 15.70 -14.98 -7.42
N GLY A 102 15.60 -14.93 -8.74
CA GLY A 102 15.33 -16.12 -9.55
C GLY A 102 13.89 -16.16 -10.10
N PRO A 103 13.60 -17.16 -10.95
CA PRO A 103 12.28 -17.37 -11.54
C PRO A 103 11.26 -17.80 -10.49
N ILE A 104 9.99 -17.77 -10.85
CA ILE A 104 8.90 -18.30 -10.03
C ILE A 104 9.10 -19.82 -9.82
N THR A 105 9.40 -20.50 -10.89
CA THR A 105 9.71 -21.94 -10.97
C THR A 105 10.38 -22.21 -12.33
N ASN A 106 10.87 -23.45 -12.51
CA ASN A 106 11.36 -23.89 -13.82
C ASN A 106 10.54 -25.08 -14.28
N LYS A 107 10.00 -25.03 -15.49
CA LYS A 107 9.09 -26.02 -16.08
C LYS A 107 9.73 -27.40 -16.28
N THR A 108 11.02 -27.42 -16.64
CA THR A 108 11.75 -28.66 -16.90
C THR A 108 12.24 -29.33 -15.63
N LYS A 109 12.43 -28.57 -14.56
CA LYS A 109 12.98 -29.06 -13.28
C LYS A 109 11.94 -29.37 -12.23
N ASN A 110 10.73 -28.84 -12.36
CA ASN A 110 9.67 -29.01 -11.38
C ASN A 110 8.38 -29.49 -12.03
N SER A 111 8.00 -30.74 -11.81
CA SER A 111 6.77 -31.34 -12.33
C SER A 111 5.51 -30.60 -11.87
N ASN A 112 5.54 -30.03 -10.65
CA ASN A 112 4.39 -29.33 -10.04
C ASN A 112 4.32 -27.84 -10.40
N TRP A 113 5.06 -27.38 -11.42
CA TRP A 113 5.10 -25.97 -11.79
C TRP A 113 3.73 -25.34 -12.06
N ARG A 114 2.77 -26.11 -12.60
CA ARG A 114 1.40 -25.63 -12.88
C ARG A 114 0.65 -25.30 -11.59
N GLU A 115 0.80 -26.12 -10.56
CA GLU A 115 0.17 -25.92 -9.27
C GLU A 115 0.76 -24.68 -8.55
N ILE A 116 2.08 -24.54 -8.55
CA ILE A 116 2.76 -23.35 -8.02
C ILE A 116 2.19 -22.08 -8.67
N ILE A 117 2.04 -22.09 -10.00
CA ILE A 117 1.51 -20.93 -10.73
C ILE A 117 0.03 -20.66 -10.44
N LYS A 118 -0.78 -21.74 -10.29
CA LYS A 118 -2.21 -21.63 -9.98
C LYS A 118 -2.43 -20.98 -8.60
N ASN A 119 -1.59 -21.33 -7.63
CA ASN A 119 -1.71 -20.88 -6.24
C ASN A 119 -1.19 -19.44 -6.01
N LEU A 120 -0.56 -18.81 -7.01
CA LEU A 120 -0.11 -17.42 -6.90
C LEU A 120 -1.28 -16.44 -6.92
N LYS A 121 -1.48 -15.76 -5.80
CA LYS A 121 -2.49 -14.70 -5.63
C LYS A 121 -1.92 -13.37 -6.14
N ILE A 122 -2.16 -13.05 -7.39
CA ILE A 122 -1.70 -11.79 -8.01
C ILE A 122 -2.89 -10.89 -8.27
N ASP A 123 -2.75 -9.63 -7.88
CA ASP A 123 -3.73 -8.60 -8.14
C ASP A 123 -3.82 -8.32 -9.65
N PRO A 124 -5.03 -8.40 -10.27
CA PRO A 124 -5.19 -8.11 -11.68
C PRO A 124 -4.72 -6.71 -12.09
N THR A 125 -4.79 -5.74 -11.18
CA THR A 125 -4.36 -4.35 -11.44
C THR A 125 -2.84 -4.20 -11.63
N LEU A 126 -2.04 -5.24 -11.33
CA LEU A 126 -0.60 -5.27 -11.68
C LEU A 126 -0.38 -5.41 -13.19
N ASN A 127 -1.33 -6.02 -13.91
CA ASN A 127 -1.22 -6.33 -15.34
C ASN A 127 0.04 -7.13 -15.70
N TRP A 128 0.49 -7.99 -14.78
CA TRP A 128 1.62 -8.87 -15.02
C TRP A 128 1.20 -10.15 -15.69
N ASN A 129 2.00 -10.59 -16.64
CA ASN A 129 1.84 -11.89 -17.31
C ASN A 129 2.89 -12.86 -16.78
N LYS A 130 2.51 -14.12 -16.67
CA LYS A 130 3.42 -15.23 -16.44
C LYS A 130 3.94 -15.71 -17.79
N ALA A 131 5.24 -15.89 -17.94
CA ALA A 131 5.87 -16.23 -19.20
C ALA A 131 6.96 -17.27 -19.01
N GLU A 132 7.09 -18.16 -19.99
CA GLU A 132 8.15 -19.20 -20.09
C GLU A 132 9.28 -18.66 -20.96
N ILE A 133 10.51 -18.75 -20.50
CA ILE A 133 11.71 -18.40 -21.27
C ILE A 133 11.93 -19.50 -22.33
N LEU A 134 11.96 -19.10 -23.58
CA LEU A 134 12.19 -19.97 -24.73
C LEU A 134 13.64 -19.96 -25.22
N SER A 135 14.26 -18.78 -25.24
CA SER A 135 15.66 -18.61 -25.64
C SER A 135 16.33 -17.50 -24.87
N ILE A 136 17.63 -17.57 -24.78
CA ILE A 136 18.50 -16.58 -24.11
C ILE A 136 19.65 -16.27 -25.05
N SER A 137 19.89 -14.97 -25.25
CA SER A 137 20.99 -14.46 -26.08
C SER A 137 21.69 -13.30 -25.39
N GLU A 138 22.78 -12.83 -25.94
CA GLU A 138 23.47 -11.63 -25.44
C GLU A 138 22.63 -10.36 -25.57
N SER A 139 21.65 -10.33 -26.47
CA SER A 139 20.73 -9.22 -26.69
C SER A 139 19.54 -9.21 -25.70
N GLY A 140 19.22 -10.35 -25.07
CA GLY A 140 18.11 -10.47 -24.14
C GLY A 140 17.50 -11.85 -24.04
N ILE A 141 16.21 -11.91 -23.68
CA ILE A 141 15.46 -13.13 -23.45
C ILE A 141 14.20 -13.12 -24.30
N ASP A 142 13.97 -14.20 -25.07
CA ASP A 142 12.70 -14.44 -25.73
C ASP A 142 11.83 -15.35 -24.87
N PHE A 143 10.54 -15.06 -24.84
CA PHE A 143 9.59 -15.78 -23.99
C PHE A 143 8.25 -15.94 -24.69
N LYS A 144 7.43 -16.85 -24.14
CA LYS A 144 6.01 -17.01 -24.45
C LYS A 144 5.20 -16.86 -23.17
N THR A 145 4.23 -15.97 -23.16
CA THR A 145 3.29 -15.89 -22.04
C THR A 145 2.46 -17.15 -21.96
N LEU A 146 2.00 -17.49 -20.75
CA LEU A 146 1.11 -18.66 -20.58
C LEU A 146 -0.24 -18.49 -21.29
N LYS A 147 -0.57 -17.25 -21.74
CA LYS A 147 -1.74 -16.95 -22.57
C LYS A 147 -1.46 -17.09 -24.08
N GLY A 148 -0.22 -17.42 -24.47
CA GLY A 148 0.16 -17.67 -25.86
C GLY A 148 0.93 -16.55 -26.58
N SER A 149 0.96 -15.32 -26.06
CA SER A 149 1.68 -14.21 -26.69
C SER A 149 3.19 -14.39 -26.60
N LYS A 150 3.91 -14.16 -27.69
CA LYS A 150 5.39 -14.13 -27.72
C LYS A 150 5.90 -12.72 -27.48
N GLY A 151 7.10 -12.60 -26.94
CA GLY A 151 7.76 -11.32 -26.71
C GLY A 151 9.24 -11.49 -26.39
N SER A 152 9.97 -10.37 -26.36
CA SER A 152 11.38 -10.32 -26.00
C SER A 152 11.63 -9.24 -24.97
N ILE A 153 12.52 -9.52 -23.99
CA ILE A 153 13.01 -8.56 -23.00
C ILE A 153 14.44 -8.22 -23.38
N PRO A 154 14.73 -6.96 -23.80
CA PRO A 154 16.07 -6.57 -24.17
C PRO A 154 17.01 -6.56 -22.96
N LEU A 155 18.30 -6.84 -23.17
CA LEU A 155 19.32 -6.88 -22.14
C LEU A 155 19.34 -5.63 -21.24
N LYS A 156 19.10 -4.45 -21.83
CA LYS A 156 19.00 -3.19 -21.08
C LYS A 156 17.98 -3.26 -19.92
N LYS A 157 16.87 -3.97 -20.10
CA LYS A 157 15.82 -4.17 -19.09
C LYS A 157 16.14 -5.25 -18.07
N LEU A 158 17.17 -6.07 -18.33
CA LEU A 158 17.62 -7.18 -17.47
C LEU A 158 18.84 -6.81 -16.60
N LYS A 159 19.49 -5.65 -16.86
CA LYS A 159 20.72 -5.25 -16.15
C LYS A 159 20.60 -5.29 -14.63
N TRP A 160 19.47 -4.93 -14.07
CA TRP A 160 19.24 -4.98 -12.62
C TRP A 160 19.21 -6.40 -12.06
N ALA A 161 18.86 -7.39 -12.89
CA ALA A 161 18.77 -8.80 -12.51
C ALA A 161 20.14 -9.51 -12.63
N ILE A 162 21.08 -8.92 -13.37
CA ILE A 162 22.40 -9.48 -13.66
C ILE A 162 23.44 -8.69 -12.87
N SER A 163 24.20 -9.35 -12.00
CA SER A 163 25.31 -8.69 -11.28
C SER A 163 26.36 -8.18 -12.27
N LYS A 164 27.02 -7.05 -11.93
CA LYS A 164 27.98 -6.34 -12.80
C LYS A 164 29.02 -7.24 -13.50
N ASN A 165 29.39 -8.39 -12.91
CA ASN A 165 30.42 -9.31 -13.39
C ASN A 165 29.85 -10.68 -13.79
N LYS A 166 28.53 -10.84 -14.03
CA LYS A 166 27.92 -12.12 -14.36
C LYS A 166 27.22 -12.06 -15.71
N ASN A 167 27.32 -13.17 -16.46
CA ASN A 167 26.63 -13.34 -17.73
C ASN A 167 25.12 -13.60 -17.50
N ILE A 168 24.29 -13.21 -18.47
CA ILE A 168 22.83 -13.46 -18.50
C ILE A 168 22.52 -14.96 -18.34
N PHE A 169 23.29 -15.84 -18.95
CA PHE A 169 23.13 -17.29 -18.91
C PHE A 169 23.31 -17.91 -17.53
N THR A 170 23.95 -17.19 -16.59
CA THR A 170 24.09 -17.66 -15.20
C THR A 170 22.83 -17.41 -14.35
N LYS A 171 22.01 -16.47 -14.77
CA LYS A 171 20.83 -16.02 -14.01
C LYS A 171 19.50 -16.54 -14.54
N PHE A 172 19.43 -16.86 -15.82
CA PHE A 172 18.22 -17.31 -16.49
C PHE A 172 18.49 -18.63 -17.19
N LYS A 173 17.46 -19.48 -17.27
CA LYS A 173 17.49 -20.78 -17.94
C LYS A 173 16.25 -20.95 -18.81
N ILE A 174 16.39 -21.71 -19.88
CA ILE A 174 15.25 -22.11 -20.71
C ILE A 174 14.28 -22.90 -19.84
N GLY A 175 12.97 -22.64 -20.02
CA GLY A 175 11.92 -23.23 -19.19
C GLY A 175 11.67 -22.52 -17.86
N ASP A 176 12.42 -21.44 -17.52
CA ASP A 176 12.12 -20.60 -16.38
C ASP A 176 10.78 -19.88 -16.59
N ILE A 177 9.94 -19.92 -15.55
CA ILE A 177 8.69 -19.16 -15.51
C ILE A 177 8.93 -17.86 -14.75
N ILE A 178 8.69 -16.74 -15.42
CA ILE A 178 8.96 -15.40 -14.91
C ILE A 178 7.70 -14.52 -14.99
N PHE A 179 7.70 -13.39 -14.28
CA PHE A 179 6.73 -12.33 -14.51
C PHE A 179 7.25 -11.34 -15.52
N VAL A 180 6.37 -10.95 -16.46
CA VAL A 180 6.64 -9.91 -17.44
C VAL A 180 5.50 -8.92 -17.50
N LYS A 181 5.79 -7.67 -17.79
CA LYS A 181 4.81 -6.60 -18.04
C LYS A 181 5.19 -5.85 -19.29
N ARG A 182 4.21 -5.51 -20.12
CA ARG A 182 4.41 -4.66 -21.29
C ARG A 182 4.11 -3.22 -20.91
N GLU A 183 5.09 -2.35 -21.08
CA GLU A 183 4.99 -0.90 -20.85
C GLU A 183 5.53 -0.17 -22.08
N ASN A 184 4.76 0.75 -22.64
CA ASN A 184 5.14 1.51 -23.83
C ASN A 184 5.72 0.62 -24.95
N ASN A 185 5.04 -0.47 -25.27
CA ASN A 185 5.44 -1.48 -26.26
C ASN A 185 6.74 -2.25 -25.97
N ILE A 186 7.35 -2.04 -24.81
CA ILE A 186 8.56 -2.76 -24.38
C ILE A 186 8.18 -3.72 -23.24
N TRP A 187 8.68 -4.95 -23.32
CA TRP A 187 8.53 -5.91 -22.25
C TRP A 187 9.60 -5.69 -21.17
N ASP A 188 9.19 -5.80 -19.93
CA ASP A 188 10.03 -5.63 -18.76
C ASP A 188 9.90 -6.84 -17.82
N LEU A 189 11.02 -7.26 -17.25
CA LEU A 189 11.05 -8.31 -16.24
C LEU A 189 10.47 -7.78 -14.92
N LYS A 190 9.57 -8.54 -14.32
CA LYS A 190 8.99 -8.23 -13.01
C LYS A 190 9.35 -9.28 -11.98
N GLN A 191 9.43 -8.87 -10.75
CA GLN A 191 9.67 -9.71 -9.59
C GLN A 191 8.72 -9.30 -8.48
N TYR A 192 8.11 -10.27 -7.81
CA TYR A 192 7.26 -9.97 -6.66
C TYR A 192 8.14 -9.45 -5.51
N PRO A 193 7.92 -8.23 -5.00
CA PRO A 193 8.82 -7.64 -4.01
C PRO A 193 8.72 -8.35 -2.66
N LYS A 194 9.85 -8.47 -1.97
CA LYS A 194 9.91 -8.95 -0.57
C LYS A 194 9.54 -7.88 0.44
N VAL A 195 9.71 -6.63 0.07
CA VAL A 195 9.32 -5.47 0.89
C VAL A 195 7.91 -5.03 0.57
N ASN A 196 7.32 -4.31 1.50
CA ASN A 196 5.98 -3.77 1.35
C ASN A 196 5.92 -2.38 1.98
N GLY A 197 4.82 -1.65 1.76
CA GLY A 197 4.62 -0.31 2.27
C GLY A 197 3.16 0.10 2.19
N GLY A 198 2.88 1.32 2.61
CA GLY A 198 1.57 1.94 2.47
C GLY A 198 1.72 3.40 2.08
N ILE A 199 0.66 3.99 1.52
CA ILE A 199 0.57 5.40 1.21
C ILE A 199 -0.84 5.90 1.53
N VAL A 200 -0.92 7.08 2.08
CA VAL A 200 -2.18 7.80 2.31
C VAL A 200 -2.06 9.21 1.74
N VAL A 201 -3.14 9.68 1.14
CA VAL A 201 -3.26 11.06 0.64
C VAL A 201 -4.38 11.74 1.41
N ILE A 202 -4.04 12.78 2.12
CA ILE A 202 -4.95 13.53 3.00
C ILE A 202 -5.03 14.97 2.49
N ASP A 203 -6.24 15.50 2.46
CA ASP A 203 -6.48 16.92 2.25
C ASP A 203 -6.09 17.67 3.52
N PRO A 204 -5.09 18.58 3.49
CA PRO A 204 -4.56 19.20 4.69
C PRO A 204 -5.54 20.18 5.36
N TYR A 205 -6.54 20.68 4.64
CA TYR A 205 -7.51 21.64 5.16
C TYR A 205 -8.72 20.95 5.82
N THR A 206 -9.11 19.80 5.31
CA THR A 206 -10.32 19.10 5.77
C THR A 206 -10.04 17.82 6.54
N GLY A 207 -8.80 17.30 6.51
CA GLY A 207 -8.43 16.01 7.05
C GLY A 207 -8.99 14.81 6.26
N ASN A 208 -9.66 15.06 5.14
CA ASN A 208 -10.29 14.02 4.34
C ASN A 208 -9.25 13.12 3.67
N VAL A 209 -9.38 11.80 3.84
CA VAL A 209 -8.55 10.81 3.17
C VAL A 209 -9.01 10.66 1.72
N LYS A 210 -8.24 11.20 0.79
CA LYS A 210 -8.53 11.18 -0.66
C LYS A 210 -8.07 9.90 -1.35
N ALA A 211 -7.02 9.25 -0.81
CA ALA A 211 -6.54 7.95 -1.28
C ALA A 211 -5.87 7.19 -0.14
N LEU A 212 -5.94 5.85 -0.18
CA LEU A 212 -5.29 4.98 0.78
C LEU A 212 -4.93 3.65 0.12
N VAL A 213 -3.66 3.27 0.21
CA VAL A 213 -3.13 2.01 -0.32
C VAL A 213 -2.34 1.31 0.77
N GLY A 214 -2.85 0.18 1.26
CA GLY A 214 -2.27 -0.55 2.39
C GLY A 214 -1.16 -1.52 2.05
N GLY A 215 -0.84 -1.70 0.76
CA GLY A 215 0.19 -2.65 0.35
C GLY A 215 0.33 -2.79 -1.17
N PHE A 216 1.36 -3.53 -1.58
CA PHE A 216 1.68 -3.77 -2.98
C PHE A 216 0.60 -4.58 -3.71
N ASN A 217 0.05 -5.60 -3.03
CA ASN A 217 -0.92 -6.53 -3.60
C ASN A 217 -1.97 -6.90 -2.54
N PHE A 218 -3.18 -6.37 -2.69
CA PHE A 218 -4.28 -6.60 -1.77
C PHE A 218 -4.71 -8.08 -1.72
N LYS A 219 -4.72 -8.78 -2.86
CA LYS A 219 -5.12 -10.20 -2.92
C LYS A 219 -4.20 -11.14 -2.15
N SER A 220 -2.93 -10.80 -1.99
CA SER A 220 -1.98 -11.61 -1.22
C SER A 220 -1.97 -11.25 0.26
N SER A 221 -2.32 -10.01 0.60
CA SER A 221 -2.37 -9.52 1.98
C SER A 221 -3.34 -8.34 2.08
N GLU A 222 -4.44 -8.56 2.80
CA GLU A 222 -5.42 -7.52 3.13
C GLU A 222 -4.97 -6.62 4.28
N PHE A 223 -3.83 -6.93 4.90
CA PHE A 223 -3.26 -6.15 5.99
C PHE A 223 -2.92 -4.73 5.50
N ASN A 224 -3.60 -3.75 6.09
CA ASN A 224 -3.43 -2.35 5.76
C ASN A 224 -2.28 -1.73 6.58
N ARG A 225 -1.16 -1.49 5.92
CA ARG A 225 0.04 -0.94 6.58
C ARG A 225 -0.09 0.52 6.98
N VAL A 226 -1.08 1.21 6.46
CA VAL A 226 -1.35 2.60 6.86
C VAL A 226 -2.04 2.66 8.21
N THR A 227 -3.00 1.75 8.46
CA THR A 227 -3.87 1.82 9.64
C THR A 227 -3.62 0.72 10.67
N GLN A 228 -3.07 -0.44 10.26
CA GLN A 228 -2.89 -1.59 11.14
C GLN A 228 -1.43 -1.83 11.56
N ALA A 229 -0.44 -1.33 10.79
CA ALA A 229 0.95 -1.53 11.13
C ALA A 229 1.39 -0.58 12.25
N LYS A 230 1.64 -1.12 13.42
CA LYS A 230 2.30 -0.38 14.50
C LYS A 230 3.79 -0.34 14.23
N ARG A 231 4.34 0.85 14.00
CA ARG A 231 5.75 1.08 13.70
C ARG A 231 6.28 2.22 14.55
N GLN A 232 7.56 2.14 14.91
CA GLN A 232 8.25 3.25 15.53
C GLN A 232 8.27 4.43 14.54
N PRO A 233 7.83 5.63 14.95
CA PRO A 233 7.72 6.78 14.05
C PRO A 233 9.08 7.33 13.65
N GLY A 234 10.10 7.16 14.48
CA GLY A 234 11.42 7.77 14.28
C GLY A 234 11.29 9.28 14.14
N SER A 235 12.08 9.87 13.29
CA SER A 235 12.07 11.33 13.09
C SER A 235 10.74 11.93 12.60
N ALA A 236 9.75 11.12 12.23
CA ALA A 236 8.40 11.61 11.95
C ALA A 236 7.68 12.10 13.21
N PHE A 237 8.16 11.75 14.40
CA PHE A 237 7.64 12.26 15.67
C PHE A 237 8.19 13.64 16.05
N LYS A 238 9.34 14.05 15.52
CA LYS A 238 9.96 15.34 15.83
C LYS A 238 9.04 16.56 15.67
N PRO A 239 8.19 16.67 14.64
CA PRO A 239 7.24 17.76 14.55
C PRO A 239 6.38 17.96 15.80
N ILE A 240 6.03 16.88 16.51
CA ILE A 240 5.26 16.95 17.76
C ILE A 240 6.10 17.55 18.88
N VAL A 241 7.37 17.13 18.99
CA VAL A 241 8.31 17.70 19.97
C VAL A 241 8.53 19.21 19.73
N TYR A 242 8.71 19.59 18.46
CA TYR A 242 8.91 20.99 18.11
C TYR A 242 7.64 21.84 18.25
N ALA A 243 6.47 21.28 17.95
CA ALA A 243 5.20 21.96 18.18
C ALA A 243 4.95 22.16 19.68
N ALA A 244 5.23 21.17 20.52
CA ALA A 244 5.19 21.32 21.97
C ALA A 244 6.15 22.43 22.46
N ALA A 245 7.35 22.54 21.87
CA ALA A 245 8.27 23.62 22.18
C ALA A 245 7.67 25.00 21.86
N LEU A 246 7.04 25.14 20.70
CA LEU A 246 6.38 26.39 20.30
C LEU A 246 5.22 26.76 21.24
N GLU A 247 4.40 25.77 21.65
CA GLU A 247 3.33 25.99 22.65
C GLU A 247 3.88 26.41 24.04
N ASN A 248 5.13 26.03 24.34
CA ASN A 248 5.82 26.37 25.61
C ASN A 248 6.81 27.54 25.49
N GLY A 249 6.54 28.48 24.59
CA GLY A 249 7.23 29.79 24.52
C GLY A 249 8.51 29.81 23.66
N TYR A 250 8.88 28.73 23.01
CA TYR A 250 9.94 28.78 22.01
C TYR A 250 9.44 29.47 20.74
N SER A 251 10.36 30.05 20.00
CA SER A 251 10.12 30.62 18.66
C SER A 251 10.96 29.88 17.61
N PRO A 252 10.64 29.99 16.32
CA PRO A 252 11.47 29.42 15.26
C PRO A 252 12.94 29.86 15.29
N ASN A 253 13.22 31.02 15.90
CA ASN A 253 14.55 31.61 16.05
C ASN A 253 15.22 31.27 17.40
N SER A 254 14.52 30.63 18.32
CA SER A 254 15.11 30.21 19.60
C SER A 254 16.33 29.32 19.35
N ILE A 255 17.42 29.58 20.08
CA ILE A 255 18.69 28.89 19.93
C ILE A 255 18.69 27.63 20.81
N VAL A 256 19.00 26.50 20.21
CA VAL A 256 19.22 25.22 20.89
C VAL A 256 20.59 24.68 20.48
N LEU A 257 21.33 24.12 21.44
CA LEU A 257 22.70 23.64 21.20
C LEU A 257 22.69 22.25 20.53
N ASP A 258 23.30 22.15 19.35
CA ASP A 258 23.59 20.88 18.67
C ASP A 258 25.03 20.43 19.04
N ALA A 259 25.17 19.76 20.17
CA ALA A 259 26.44 19.29 20.72
C ALA A 259 26.25 17.91 21.39
N PRO A 260 27.30 17.20 21.74
CA PRO A 260 27.22 15.93 22.43
C PRO A 260 26.24 15.94 23.61
N PHE A 261 25.47 14.89 23.75
CA PHE A 261 24.50 14.69 24.82
C PHE A 261 24.72 13.32 25.44
N VAL A 262 24.69 13.28 26.76
CA VAL A 262 24.82 12.04 27.52
C VAL A 262 23.73 12.02 28.57
N GLU A 263 22.99 10.91 28.64
CA GLU A 263 21.96 10.67 29.65
C GLU A 263 22.26 9.37 30.37
N SER A 264 22.32 9.44 31.70
CA SER A 264 22.47 8.22 32.53
C SER A 264 21.16 7.44 32.52
N GLN A 265 21.25 6.14 32.31
CA GLN A 265 20.08 5.24 32.31
C GLN A 265 19.89 4.51 33.62
N GLY A 266 20.69 4.84 34.65
CA GLY A 266 20.65 4.27 35.96
C GLY A 266 21.85 3.38 36.31
N VAL A 267 21.90 2.92 37.55
CA VAL A 267 23.03 2.13 38.08
C VAL A 267 23.17 0.80 37.31
N GLY A 268 24.36 0.54 36.76
CA GLY A 268 24.69 -0.68 36.01
C GLY A 268 24.30 -0.68 34.55
N LEU A 269 23.64 0.37 34.04
CA LEU A 269 23.32 0.55 32.65
C LEU A 269 24.33 1.49 31.98
N LYS A 270 24.55 1.28 30.67
CA LYS A 270 25.40 2.18 29.89
C LYS A 270 24.68 3.50 29.62
N ASP A 271 25.42 4.61 29.72
CA ASP A 271 24.91 5.91 29.35
C ASP A 271 24.35 5.91 27.92
N TRP A 272 23.22 6.55 27.73
CA TRP A 272 22.68 6.77 26.39
C TRP A 272 23.35 8.00 25.75
N LYS A 273 23.94 7.79 24.56
CA LYS A 273 24.70 8.80 23.82
C LYS A 273 24.15 8.91 22.41
N PRO A 274 23.04 9.66 22.21
CA PRO A 274 22.50 9.85 20.87
C PRO A 274 23.46 10.63 19.97
N GLU A 275 23.39 10.37 18.67
CA GLU A 275 24.18 11.07 17.67
C GLU A 275 23.25 11.63 16.56
N ASN A 276 23.69 12.68 15.88
CA ASN A 276 23.13 13.07 14.60
C ASN A 276 23.44 12.02 13.53
N TYR A 277 22.58 11.87 12.53
CA TYR A 277 22.76 10.89 11.45
C TYR A 277 24.16 11.01 10.78
N GLY A 278 24.64 12.24 10.58
CA GLY A 278 25.95 12.51 9.97
C GLY A 278 27.11 12.47 10.96
N LYS A 279 26.92 12.10 12.24
CA LYS A 279 27.92 12.09 13.32
C LYS A 279 28.66 13.42 13.51
N LYS A 280 28.04 14.53 13.13
CA LYS A 280 28.59 15.88 13.25
C LYS A 280 27.77 16.72 14.22
N PHE A 281 28.41 17.71 14.83
CA PHE A 281 27.82 18.70 15.70
C PHE A 281 27.89 20.06 15.03
N TYR A 282 26.88 20.91 15.25
CA TYR A 282 26.76 22.17 14.53
C TYR A 282 26.66 23.37 15.45
N GLY A 283 26.81 23.15 16.78
CA GLY A 283 26.80 24.20 17.79
C GLY A 283 25.44 24.88 17.96
N PRO A 284 25.41 26.13 18.47
CA PRO A 284 24.18 26.87 18.61
C PRO A 284 23.45 27.02 17.28
N SER A 285 22.21 26.57 17.22
CA SER A 285 21.40 26.52 15.99
C SER A 285 19.97 26.93 16.32
N THR A 286 19.28 27.55 15.36
CA THR A 286 17.87 27.92 15.53
C THR A 286 16.97 26.70 15.55
N LEU A 287 15.83 26.79 16.26
CA LEU A 287 14.80 25.76 16.30
C LEU A 287 14.39 25.33 14.87
N ARG A 288 14.24 26.31 13.96
CA ARG A 288 13.95 26.06 12.54
C ARG A 288 14.98 25.14 11.89
N LYS A 289 16.28 25.42 12.04
CA LYS A 289 17.35 24.55 11.51
C LYS A 289 17.32 23.14 12.13
N GLY A 290 16.95 23.04 13.40
CA GLY A 290 16.83 21.75 14.08
C GLY A 290 15.83 20.82 13.42
N ILE A 291 14.65 21.33 13.08
CA ILE A 291 13.62 20.52 12.42
C ILE A 291 13.91 20.33 10.91
N GLU A 292 14.35 21.37 10.20
CA GLU A 292 14.68 21.30 8.77
C GLU A 292 15.73 20.23 8.47
N TYR A 293 16.76 20.12 9.31
CA TYR A 293 17.84 19.14 9.15
C TYR A 293 17.67 17.89 10.02
N SER A 294 16.52 17.76 10.67
CA SER A 294 16.21 16.61 11.53
C SER A 294 17.29 16.31 12.57
N ARG A 295 17.79 17.35 13.29
CA ARG A 295 18.87 17.24 14.27
C ARG A 295 18.43 16.47 15.49
N ASN A 296 19.06 15.32 15.74
CA ASN A 296 18.71 14.45 16.88
C ASN A 296 19.03 15.11 18.21
N LEU A 297 20.25 15.66 18.33
CA LEU A 297 20.73 16.22 19.61
C LEU A 297 19.94 17.46 20.06
N MET A 298 19.52 18.29 19.10
CA MET A 298 18.62 19.41 19.40
C MET A 298 17.26 18.91 19.90
N THR A 299 16.69 17.91 19.22
CA THR A 299 15.39 17.33 19.58
C THR A 299 15.41 16.74 20.99
N VAL A 300 16.45 15.96 21.32
CA VAL A 300 16.60 15.39 22.67
C VAL A 300 16.72 16.48 23.74
N ARG A 301 17.48 17.55 23.48
CA ARG A 301 17.61 18.67 24.43
C ARG A 301 16.29 19.38 24.64
N ILE A 302 15.54 19.62 23.56
CA ILE A 302 14.19 20.20 23.67
C ILE A 302 13.30 19.30 24.51
N ALA A 303 13.27 18.00 24.23
CA ALA A 303 12.46 17.05 25.00
C ALA A 303 12.88 16.95 26.48
N LYS A 304 14.19 17.05 26.78
CA LYS A 304 14.69 17.06 28.16
C LYS A 304 14.28 18.33 28.92
N ILE A 305 14.34 19.49 28.26
CA ILE A 305 14.00 20.78 28.88
C ILE A 305 12.50 20.91 29.10
N LEU A 306 11.69 20.52 28.11
CA LEU A 306 10.23 20.61 28.21
C LEU A 306 9.64 19.56 29.17
N GLY A 307 10.30 18.41 29.27
CA GLY A 307 9.71 17.21 29.85
C GLY A 307 8.83 16.44 28.85
N LEU A 308 8.82 15.12 29.00
CA LEU A 308 8.03 14.23 28.12
C LEU A 308 6.52 14.40 28.33
N GLU A 309 6.09 14.90 29.50
CA GLU A 309 4.67 15.15 29.78
C GLU A 309 4.06 16.20 28.85
N GLU A 310 4.78 17.31 28.58
CA GLU A 310 4.27 18.36 27.67
C GLU A 310 4.14 17.84 26.23
N ILE A 311 5.08 17.00 25.81
CA ILE A 311 5.03 16.35 24.50
C ILE A 311 3.85 15.38 24.45
N LEU A 312 3.61 14.61 25.53
CA LEU A 312 2.49 13.69 25.63
C LEU A 312 1.13 14.41 25.62
N LYS A 313 1.00 15.55 26.31
CA LYS A 313 -0.22 16.37 26.28
C LYS A 313 -0.59 16.76 24.86
N LEU A 314 0.38 17.25 24.07
CA LEU A 314 0.14 17.59 22.68
C LEU A 314 -0.17 16.34 21.83
N SER A 315 0.55 15.24 22.04
CA SER A 315 0.31 13.97 21.35
C SER A 315 -1.11 13.44 21.58
N LYS A 316 -1.62 13.51 22.83
CA LYS A 316 -3.00 13.17 23.18
C LYS A 316 -4.01 14.09 22.49
N LYS A 317 -3.78 15.40 22.52
CA LYS A 317 -4.63 16.40 21.85
C LYS A 317 -4.76 16.14 20.35
N LEU A 318 -3.69 15.64 19.72
CA LEU A 318 -3.65 15.26 18.31
C LEU A 318 -4.09 13.81 18.03
N ASN A 319 -4.49 13.05 19.05
CA ASN A 319 -4.87 11.62 18.95
C ASN A 319 -3.77 10.74 18.30
N ILE A 320 -2.49 11.03 18.59
CA ILE A 320 -1.36 10.28 18.03
C ILE A 320 -0.98 9.12 18.98
N TYR A 321 -0.73 9.44 20.26
CA TYR A 321 -0.44 8.49 21.31
C TYR A 321 -1.12 8.91 22.62
N ASP A 322 -1.75 7.97 23.30
CA ASP A 322 -2.33 8.16 24.63
C ASP A 322 -1.29 8.02 25.73
N GLU A 323 -0.22 7.26 25.47
CA GLU A 323 0.90 7.02 26.35
C GLU A 323 2.20 7.01 25.55
N ILE A 324 3.27 7.52 26.10
CA ILE A 324 4.63 7.40 25.58
C ILE A 324 5.55 6.90 26.70
N PRO A 325 6.56 6.06 26.40
CA PRO A 325 7.55 5.66 27.40
C PRO A 325 8.27 6.86 28.02
N GLU A 326 8.60 6.80 29.29
CA GLU A 326 9.40 7.81 29.99
C GLU A 326 10.89 7.74 29.59
N LEU A 327 11.15 7.68 28.30
CA LEU A 327 12.48 7.59 27.73
C LEU A 327 12.70 8.71 26.71
N LEU A 328 13.74 9.49 26.90
CA LEU A 328 14.10 10.57 25.97
C LEU A 328 14.31 10.08 24.53
N SER A 329 14.74 8.82 24.34
CA SER A 329 14.90 8.20 23.04
C SER A 329 13.60 8.13 22.24
N PHE A 330 12.44 8.23 22.89
CA PHE A 330 11.14 8.29 22.21
C PHE A 330 10.95 9.59 21.43
N SER A 331 11.70 10.65 21.74
CA SER A 331 11.67 11.93 21.02
C SER A 331 12.33 11.88 19.61
N LEU A 332 13.02 10.77 19.26
CA LEU A 332 13.81 10.61 18.05
C LEU A 332 13.17 9.70 16.98
#